data_eed2f8cc5d4d9ac6e531d670443d5412
#
_entry.id   eed2f8cc5d4d9ac6e531d670443d5412
#
_cell.length_a   1.000
_cell.length_b   1.000
_cell.length_c   1.000
_cell.angle_alpha   90.00
_cell.angle_beta   90.00
_cell.angle_gamma   90.00
#
_symmetry.space_group_name_H-M   'P 1'
#
loop_
_entity.id
_entity.type
_entity.pdbx_description
1 polymer ?
#
loop_
_entity_poly.entity_id
_entity_poly.type
_entity_poly.pdbx_seq_one_letter_code
_entity_poly.pdbx_strand_id
1 'polypeptide(L)'
;MSPVLFEIKDSIGFITFNRPDKLNSFNREMALLMQEKLDACKSNEVRCVYITGAGKAFSAGQDLAEVADPNGPGMKAILSEQFNPIVIKIKKLEKPVVAAINGVAAGAGANIALCCDIVIAAESASFIQAFSKIGLIPDSGGTHVLPRLIGWQKASALMMLGEKVSATEAEKLAMIYKVFPDEIFAEEAMKIATTLAQMPTKGLAYTKQLLKNSVNTLFEDQLHDEDIVQQKAAQTKDYKEGVNAFLEKRKPEFKGE
;
A
#
# COMPACT_ATOMS: atom_id res chain seq x y z
N MET A 1 13.68 20.55 3.43
CA MET A 1 12.26 20.14 3.35
C MET A 1 12.12 18.74 3.90
N SER A 2 10.99 18.40 4.56
CA SER A 2 10.76 17.04 5.06
C SER A 2 10.75 16.03 3.91
N PRO A 3 11.44 14.88 4.03
CA PRO A 3 11.44 13.85 2.98
C PRO A 3 10.13 13.06 2.88
N VAL A 4 9.21 13.24 3.86
CA VAL A 4 7.83 12.74 3.82
C VAL A 4 6.91 13.86 4.24
N LEU A 5 5.97 14.23 3.37
CA LEU A 5 4.89 15.14 3.70
C LEU A 5 3.71 14.34 4.25
N PHE A 6 2.99 14.94 5.21
CA PHE A 6 1.83 14.32 5.83
C PHE A 6 0.76 15.36 6.13
N GLU A 7 -0.47 15.06 5.76
CA GLU A 7 -1.65 15.82 6.15
C GLU A 7 -2.84 14.88 6.37
N ILE A 8 -3.79 15.30 7.19
CA ILE A 8 -5.10 14.65 7.32
C ILE A 8 -6.14 15.62 6.78
N LYS A 9 -6.88 15.18 5.78
CA LYS A 9 -7.94 15.96 5.17
C LYS A 9 -9.08 15.01 4.74
N ASP A 10 -10.33 15.41 4.97
CA ASP A 10 -11.53 14.64 4.59
C ASP A 10 -11.48 13.18 5.05
N SER A 11 -10.95 12.95 6.25
CA SER A 11 -10.69 11.63 6.85
C SER A 11 -9.71 10.74 6.07
N ILE A 12 -8.89 11.34 5.21
CA ILE A 12 -7.81 10.66 4.49
C ILE A 12 -6.47 11.13 5.05
N GLY A 13 -5.62 10.17 5.45
CA GLY A 13 -4.22 10.44 5.80
C GLY A 13 -3.36 10.39 4.54
N PHE A 14 -2.93 11.55 4.06
CA PHE A 14 -2.06 11.68 2.89
C PHE A 14 -0.61 11.56 3.29
N ILE A 15 0.11 10.61 2.70
CA ILE A 15 1.55 10.42 2.85
C ILE A 15 2.18 10.61 1.47
N THR A 16 3.00 11.66 1.32
CA THR A 16 3.69 11.93 0.05
C THR A 16 5.20 11.80 0.25
N PHE A 17 5.82 10.91 -0.51
CA PHE A 17 7.28 10.80 -0.58
C PHE A 17 7.84 12.07 -1.24
N ASN A 18 8.77 12.76 -0.60
CA ASN A 18 9.17 14.11 -1.00
C ASN A 18 10.70 14.27 -1.09
N ARG A 19 11.32 13.41 -1.88
CA ARG A 19 12.71 13.53 -2.36
C ARG A 19 12.75 13.44 -3.89
N PRO A 20 12.04 14.34 -4.63
CA PRO A 20 11.86 14.20 -6.08
C PRO A 20 13.17 14.24 -6.87
N ASP A 21 14.19 14.98 -6.41
CA ASP A 21 15.55 15.04 -6.96
C ASP A 21 16.30 13.71 -6.86
N LYS A 22 15.90 12.83 -5.95
CA LYS A 22 16.39 11.45 -5.77
C LYS A 22 15.35 10.39 -6.20
N LEU A 23 14.35 10.76 -7.01
CA LEU A 23 13.25 9.89 -7.41
C LEU A 23 12.59 9.19 -6.20
N ASN A 24 12.48 9.90 -5.09
CA ASN A 24 11.90 9.41 -3.83
C ASN A 24 12.55 8.13 -3.31
N SER A 25 13.87 7.95 -3.51
CA SER A 25 14.62 6.86 -2.89
C SER A 25 14.68 7.02 -1.38
N PHE A 26 14.54 5.90 -0.67
CA PHE A 26 14.51 5.85 0.78
C PHE A 26 15.91 5.87 1.38
N ASN A 27 16.19 6.86 2.19
CA ASN A 27 17.24 6.85 3.18
C ASN A 27 16.61 6.59 4.58
N ARG A 28 17.46 6.47 5.61
CA ARG A 28 17.02 6.19 6.98
C ARG A 28 16.00 7.22 7.48
N GLU A 29 16.26 8.50 7.27
CA GLU A 29 15.35 9.59 7.70
C GLU A 29 13.95 9.41 7.10
N MET A 30 13.85 9.20 5.80
CA MET A 30 12.58 8.99 5.09
C MET A 30 11.86 7.74 5.58
N ALA A 31 12.60 6.64 5.81
CA ALA A 31 12.01 5.39 6.27
C ALA A 31 11.42 5.49 7.69
N LEU A 32 12.12 6.17 8.60
CA LEU A 32 11.63 6.38 9.97
C LEU A 32 10.44 7.34 10.00
N LEU A 33 10.48 8.43 9.23
CA LEU A 33 9.33 9.34 9.09
C LEU A 33 8.12 8.63 8.48
N MET A 34 8.30 7.79 7.46
CA MET A 34 7.19 7.00 6.90
C MET A 34 6.53 6.13 7.97
N GLN A 35 7.32 5.49 8.84
CA GLN A 35 6.79 4.70 9.94
C GLN A 35 6.00 5.56 10.93
N GLU A 36 6.51 6.74 11.30
CA GLU A 36 5.83 7.71 12.17
C GLU A 36 4.49 8.14 11.57
N LYS A 37 4.45 8.44 10.25
CA LYS A 37 3.20 8.88 9.60
C LYS A 37 2.18 7.73 9.48
N LEU A 38 2.63 6.49 9.28
CA LEU A 38 1.75 5.32 9.36
C LEU A 38 1.18 5.13 10.78
N ASP A 39 1.97 5.41 11.84
CA ASP A 39 1.46 5.38 13.21
C ASP A 39 0.44 6.51 13.45
N ALA A 40 0.68 7.71 12.93
CA ALA A 40 -0.27 8.82 13.00
C ALA A 40 -1.61 8.48 12.31
N CYS A 41 -1.57 7.68 11.24
CA CYS A 41 -2.78 7.21 10.56
C CYS A 41 -3.65 6.26 11.41
N LYS A 42 -3.22 5.83 12.60
CA LYS A 42 -4.06 5.07 13.54
C LYS A 42 -5.13 5.94 14.21
N SER A 43 -5.00 7.28 14.16
CA SER A 43 -6.00 8.21 14.69
C SER A 43 -7.38 7.93 14.12
N ASN A 44 -8.42 8.11 14.95
CA ASN A 44 -9.82 7.97 14.52
C ASN A 44 -10.25 9.02 13.46
N GLU A 45 -9.49 10.09 13.30
CA GLU A 45 -9.70 11.08 12.24
C GLU A 45 -9.41 10.52 10.84
N VAL A 46 -8.57 9.48 10.75
CA VAL A 46 -8.20 8.84 9.49
C VAL A 46 -9.05 7.61 9.24
N ARG A 47 -9.66 7.49 8.08
CA ARG A 47 -10.48 6.36 7.65
C ARG A 47 -9.92 5.66 6.41
N CYS A 48 -9.07 6.34 5.65
CA CYS A 48 -8.31 5.79 4.53
C CYS A 48 -6.91 6.41 4.53
N VAL A 49 -5.89 5.66 4.09
CA VAL A 49 -4.54 6.19 3.87
C VAL A 49 -4.25 6.22 2.38
N TYR A 50 -3.71 7.34 1.91
CA TYR A 50 -3.32 7.56 0.52
C TYR A 50 -1.82 7.84 0.45
N ILE A 51 -1.07 7.01 -0.30
CA ILE A 51 0.37 7.11 -0.43
C ILE A 51 0.73 7.39 -1.89
N THR A 52 1.55 8.43 -2.12
CA THR A 52 2.05 8.78 -3.46
C THR A 52 3.45 9.37 -3.39
N GLY A 53 4.06 9.69 -4.54
CA GLY A 53 5.36 10.35 -4.64
C GLY A 53 5.27 11.75 -5.22
N ALA A 54 6.08 12.67 -4.75
CA ALA A 54 6.26 13.97 -5.38
C ALA A 54 7.09 13.85 -6.66
N GLY A 55 6.77 14.63 -7.68
CA GLY A 55 7.52 14.69 -8.94
C GLY A 55 7.29 13.48 -9.85
N LYS A 56 8.36 12.97 -10.47
CA LYS A 56 8.32 12.01 -11.59
C LYS A 56 8.29 10.53 -11.19
N ALA A 57 8.39 10.22 -9.90
CA ALA A 57 8.47 8.84 -9.43
C ALA A 57 7.61 8.64 -8.17
N PHE A 58 7.06 7.46 -8.02
CA PHE A 58 6.57 7.01 -6.73
C PHE A 58 7.75 6.80 -5.77
N SER A 59 8.65 5.86 -6.07
CA SER A 59 9.90 5.66 -5.35
C SER A 59 10.86 4.78 -6.13
N ALA A 60 12.13 5.17 -6.20
CA ALA A 60 13.19 4.35 -6.80
C ALA A 60 13.73 3.25 -5.85
N GLY A 61 13.14 3.09 -4.67
CA GLY A 61 13.55 2.10 -3.67
C GLY A 61 14.61 2.63 -2.71
N GLN A 62 15.60 1.81 -2.38
CA GLN A 62 16.70 2.18 -1.46
C GLN A 62 17.61 3.24 -2.05
N ASP A 63 18.02 4.22 -1.25
CA ASP A 63 19.09 5.16 -1.61
C ASP A 63 20.46 4.43 -1.54
N LEU A 64 21.01 4.12 -2.71
CA LEU A 64 22.26 3.35 -2.80
C LEU A 64 23.47 4.11 -2.26
N ALA A 65 23.41 5.44 -2.14
CA ALA A 65 24.47 6.21 -1.50
C ALA A 65 24.59 5.89 0.00
N GLU A 66 23.45 5.61 0.66
CA GLU A 66 23.44 5.17 2.07
C GLU A 66 24.01 3.74 2.22
N VAL A 67 23.75 2.87 1.27
CA VAL A 67 24.26 1.48 1.29
C VAL A 67 25.77 1.44 1.06
N ALA A 68 26.25 2.33 0.19
CA ALA A 68 27.68 2.41 -0.17
C ALA A 68 28.53 3.11 0.89
N ASP A 69 27.94 3.80 1.87
CA ASP A 69 28.66 4.45 2.96
C ASP A 69 29.25 3.39 3.91
N PRO A 70 30.59 3.33 4.08
CA PRO A 70 31.21 2.39 5.02
C PRO A 70 30.76 2.59 6.48
N ASN A 71 30.30 3.79 6.83
CA ASN A 71 29.77 4.13 8.15
C ASN A 71 28.24 4.05 8.20
N GLY A 72 27.60 3.61 7.10
CA GLY A 72 26.16 3.47 6.99
C GLY A 72 25.61 2.38 7.91
N PRO A 73 24.27 2.28 8.00
CA PRO A 73 23.58 1.38 8.96
C PRO A 73 23.81 -0.12 8.69
N GLY A 74 24.30 -0.48 7.53
CA GLY A 74 24.45 -1.86 7.08
C GLY A 74 23.11 -2.54 6.75
N MET A 75 23.15 -3.60 5.94
CA MET A 75 21.95 -4.24 5.39
C MET A 75 21.01 -4.77 6.48
N LYS A 76 21.55 -5.28 7.60
CA LYS A 76 20.72 -5.78 8.71
C LYS A 76 19.81 -4.68 9.28
N ALA A 77 20.38 -3.53 9.60
CA ALA A 77 19.62 -2.41 10.18
C ALA A 77 18.66 -1.79 9.14
N ILE A 78 19.10 -1.69 7.88
CA ILE A 78 18.24 -1.24 6.77
C ILE A 78 16.97 -2.07 6.69
N LEU A 79 17.06 -3.39 6.73
CA LEU A 79 15.88 -4.24 6.66
C LEU A 79 15.08 -4.23 7.97
N SER A 80 15.73 -4.46 9.13
CA SER A 80 15.03 -4.64 10.40
C SER A 80 14.46 -3.35 10.99
N GLU A 81 15.06 -2.19 10.73
CA GLU A 81 14.65 -0.92 11.32
C GLU A 81 13.95 0.01 10.33
N GLN A 82 14.21 -0.14 9.03
CA GLN A 82 13.68 0.77 8.01
C GLN A 82 12.53 0.10 7.24
N PHE A 83 12.79 -0.91 6.39
CA PHE A 83 11.80 -1.42 5.44
C PHE A 83 10.78 -2.40 6.04
N ASN A 84 11.23 -3.40 6.81
CA ASN A 84 10.31 -4.39 7.38
C ASN A 84 9.23 -3.75 8.27
N PRO A 85 9.55 -2.78 9.15
CA PRO A 85 8.51 -2.10 9.92
C PRO A 85 7.51 -1.35 9.07
N ILE A 86 7.91 -0.73 7.94
CA ILE A 86 6.97 -0.03 7.03
C ILE A 86 5.92 -1.00 6.52
N VAL A 87 6.34 -2.11 5.89
CA VAL A 87 5.39 -3.06 5.29
C VAL A 87 4.54 -3.78 6.33
N ILE A 88 5.09 -4.05 7.51
CA ILE A 88 4.34 -4.60 8.65
C ILE A 88 3.25 -3.62 9.10
N LYS A 89 3.59 -2.32 9.24
CA LYS A 89 2.61 -1.29 9.63
C LYS A 89 1.50 -1.16 8.58
N ILE A 90 1.82 -1.13 7.28
CA ILE A 90 0.83 -1.10 6.20
C ILE A 90 -0.13 -2.29 6.31
N LYS A 91 0.41 -3.51 6.44
CA LYS A 91 -0.41 -4.74 6.54
C LYS A 91 -1.23 -4.85 7.84
N LYS A 92 -0.77 -4.23 8.93
CA LYS A 92 -1.46 -4.26 10.23
C LYS A 92 -2.39 -3.08 10.47
N LEU A 93 -2.32 -2.02 9.67
CA LEU A 93 -3.18 -0.86 9.84
C LEU A 93 -4.64 -1.26 9.60
N GLU A 94 -5.51 -1.01 10.57
CA GLU A 94 -6.95 -1.34 10.56
C GLU A 94 -7.75 -0.34 9.71
N LYS A 95 -7.20 0.04 8.57
CA LYS A 95 -7.76 0.99 7.60
C LYS A 95 -7.27 0.62 6.21
N PRO A 96 -8.05 0.88 5.15
CA PRO A 96 -7.58 0.71 3.79
C PRO A 96 -6.41 1.63 3.48
N VAL A 97 -5.42 1.10 2.77
CA VAL A 97 -4.24 1.83 2.30
C VAL A 97 -4.21 1.78 0.78
N VAL A 98 -4.27 2.93 0.15
CA VAL A 98 -4.18 3.10 -1.31
C VAL A 98 -2.78 3.56 -1.68
N ALA A 99 -2.11 2.86 -2.59
CA ALA A 99 -0.90 3.35 -3.24
C ALA A 99 -1.25 3.91 -4.63
N ALA A 100 -1.02 5.19 -4.82
CA ALA A 100 -1.25 5.91 -6.08
C ALA A 100 0.10 6.15 -6.77
N ILE A 101 0.38 5.32 -7.78
CA ILE A 101 1.69 5.24 -8.44
C ILE A 101 1.74 6.27 -9.58
N ASN A 102 2.30 7.41 -9.28
CA ASN A 102 2.40 8.56 -10.19
C ASN A 102 3.58 8.49 -11.18
N GLY A 103 4.38 7.42 -11.13
CA GLY A 103 5.56 7.26 -11.98
C GLY A 103 6.32 5.98 -11.67
N VAL A 104 7.65 6.00 -11.74
CA VAL A 104 8.46 4.80 -11.50
C VAL A 104 8.33 4.35 -10.04
N ALA A 105 8.05 3.04 -9.86
CA ALA A 105 8.17 2.32 -8.60
C ALA A 105 9.20 1.19 -8.77
N ALA A 106 10.33 1.26 -8.05
CA ALA A 106 11.42 0.29 -8.21
C ALA A 106 11.88 -0.30 -6.87
N GLY A 107 12.35 -1.54 -6.91
CA GLY A 107 12.91 -2.24 -5.76
C GLY A 107 11.98 -2.22 -4.54
N ALA A 108 12.51 -1.79 -3.39
CA ALA A 108 11.72 -1.66 -2.15
C ALA A 108 10.51 -0.72 -2.32
N GLY A 109 10.61 0.33 -3.15
CA GLY A 109 9.49 1.23 -3.44
C GLY A 109 8.32 0.51 -4.13
N ALA A 110 8.61 -0.36 -5.11
CA ALA A 110 7.59 -1.19 -5.74
C ALA A 110 6.97 -2.17 -4.74
N ASN A 111 7.77 -2.80 -3.90
CA ASN A 111 7.29 -3.78 -2.94
C ASN A 111 6.47 -3.14 -1.80
N ILE A 112 6.82 -1.93 -1.35
CA ILE A 112 6.01 -1.13 -0.42
C ILE A 112 4.63 -0.84 -1.03
N ALA A 113 4.59 -0.41 -2.31
CA ALA A 113 3.34 -0.17 -3.02
C ALA A 113 2.47 -1.44 -3.08
N LEU A 114 3.06 -2.58 -3.47
CA LEU A 114 2.36 -3.87 -3.57
C LEU A 114 1.93 -4.45 -2.21
N CYS A 115 2.46 -3.94 -1.10
CA CYS A 115 1.98 -4.26 0.24
C CYS A 115 0.73 -3.45 0.64
N CYS A 116 0.35 -2.40 -0.09
CA CYS A 116 -0.91 -1.67 0.14
C CYS A 116 -2.12 -2.52 -0.27
N ASP A 117 -3.31 -2.10 0.14
CA ASP A 117 -4.53 -2.88 -0.11
C ASP A 117 -5.06 -2.67 -1.52
N ILE A 118 -4.95 -1.46 -2.05
CA ILE A 118 -5.33 -1.10 -3.41
C ILE A 118 -4.18 -0.34 -4.05
N VAL A 119 -3.70 -0.82 -5.18
CA VAL A 119 -2.64 -0.18 -5.97
C VAL A 119 -3.23 0.28 -7.29
N ILE A 120 -3.12 1.57 -7.56
CA ILE A 120 -3.53 2.20 -8.81
C ILE A 120 -2.36 2.96 -9.42
N ALA A 121 -2.34 3.10 -10.72
CA ALA A 121 -1.20 3.72 -11.39
C ALA A 121 -1.63 4.70 -12.50
N ALA A 122 -0.83 5.73 -12.71
CA ALA A 122 -0.86 6.52 -13.93
C ALA A 122 -0.37 5.65 -15.10
N GLU A 123 -0.86 5.88 -16.32
CA GLU A 123 -0.50 5.10 -17.50
C GLU A 123 0.99 5.16 -17.80
N SER A 124 1.65 6.29 -17.56
CA SER A 124 3.09 6.47 -17.70
C SER A 124 3.92 5.79 -16.62
N ALA A 125 3.30 5.28 -15.55
CA ALA A 125 3.99 4.63 -14.45
C ALA A 125 4.58 3.26 -14.83
N SER A 126 5.48 2.76 -14.00
CA SER A 126 6.10 1.45 -14.23
C SER A 126 6.64 0.85 -12.95
N PHE A 127 6.81 -0.48 -12.97
CA PHE A 127 7.32 -1.26 -11.85
C PHE A 127 8.59 -2.00 -12.25
N ILE A 128 9.58 -2.07 -11.35
CA ILE A 128 10.86 -2.76 -11.60
C ILE A 128 11.29 -3.48 -10.33
N GLN A 129 11.51 -4.80 -10.43
CA GLN A 129 12.17 -5.60 -9.40
C GLN A 129 13.69 -5.56 -9.60
N ALA A 130 14.34 -4.43 -9.28
CA ALA A 130 15.70 -4.13 -9.69
C ALA A 130 16.80 -4.86 -8.90
N PHE A 131 16.45 -5.67 -7.92
CA PHE A 131 17.40 -6.28 -6.96
C PHE A 131 18.47 -7.15 -7.59
N SER A 132 18.11 -8.02 -8.53
CA SER A 132 19.04 -8.92 -9.22
C SER A 132 20.15 -8.18 -9.96
N LYS A 133 19.89 -6.95 -10.42
CA LYS A 133 20.88 -6.13 -11.16
C LYS A 133 22.01 -5.60 -10.28
N ILE A 134 21.85 -5.67 -8.96
CA ILE A 134 22.87 -5.26 -7.98
C ILE A 134 23.25 -6.41 -7.03
N GLY A 135 22.91 -7.66 -7.40
CA GLY A 135 23.28 -8.85 -6.62
C GLY A 135 22.49 -9.04 -5.32
N LEU A 136 21.32 -8.37 -5.18
CA LEU A 136 20.44 -8.52 -4.02
C LEU A 136 19.22 -9.38 -4.36
N ILE A 137 18.52 -9.81 -3.32
CA ILE A 137 17.20 -10.46 -3.41
C ILE A 137 16.08 -9.43 -3.16
N PRO A 138 14.88 -9.64 -3.69
CA PRO A 138 13.72 -8.80 -3.36
C PRO A 138 13.40 -8.84 -1.87
N ASP A 139 13.31 -7.66 -1.25
CA ASP A 139 12.97 -7.43 0.15
C ASP A 139 11.56 -6.81 0.32
N SER A 140 11.28 -6.17 1.44
CA SER A 140 10.03 -5.46 1.73
C SER A 140 8.78 -6.29 1.44
N GLY A 141 8.85 -7.61 1.64
CA GLY A 141 7.76 -8.55 1.40
C GLY A 141 7.52 -8.92 -0.06
N GLY A 142 8.36 -8.47 -1.00
CA GLY A 142 8.18 -8.72 -2.43
C GLY A 142 8.06 -10.19 -2.78
N THR A 143 8.94 -11.05 -2.26
CA THR A 143 8.92 -12.50 -2.51
C THR A 143 7.67 -13.20 -1.95
N HIS A 144 6.98 -12.59 -1.00
CA HIS A 144 5.71 -13.09 -0.47
C HIS A 144 4.51 -12.59 -1.28
N VAL A 145 4.49 -11.30 -1.61
CA VAL A 145 3.32 -10.63 -2.20
C VAL A 145 3.24 -10.89 -3.71
N LEU A 146 4.32 -10.65 -4.46
CA LEU A 146 4.25 -10.66 -5.92
C LEU A 146 3.82 -12.01 -6.51
N PRO A 147 4.36 -13.18 -6.09
CA PRO A 147 3.93 -14.47 -6.63
C PRO A 147 2.47 -14.81 -6.31
N ARG A 148 1.90 -14.23 -5.26
CA ARG A 148 0.49 -14.38 -4.92
C ARG A 148 -0.44 -13.51 -5.78
N LEU A 149 0.07 -12.40 -6.27
CA LEU A 149 -0.67 -11.53 -7.19
C LEU A 149 -0.66 -12.07 -8.62
N ILE A 150 0.53 -12.44 -9.15
CA ILE A 150 0.70 -12.73 -10.58
C ILE A 150 1.15 -14.18 -10.89
N GLY A 151 1.17 -15.03 -9.89
CA GLY A 151 1.62 -16.42 -10.00
C GLY A 151 3.15 -16.57 -10.06
N TRP A 152 3.61 -17.79 -9.79
CA TRP A 152 5.03 -18.12 -9.62
C TRP A 152 5.90 -17.75 -10.82
N GLN A 153 5.49 -18.17 -12.03
CA GLN A 153 6.31 -18.00 -13.23
C GLN A 153 6.59 -16.54 -13.58
N LYS A 154 5.55 -15.71 -13.56
CA LYS A 154 5.71 -14.28 -13.84
C LYS A 154 6.51 -13.57 -12.74
N ALA A 155 6.24 -13.87 -11.48
CA ALA A 155 6.99 -13.29 -10.36
C ALA A 155 8.47 -13.67 -10.42
N SER A 156 8.80 -14.93 -10.69
CA SER A 156 10.19 -15.40 -10.85
C SER A 156 10.90 -14.68 -11.99
N ALA A 157 10.27 -14.57 -13.16
CA ALA A 157 10.83 -13.86 -14.29
C ALA A 157 11.13 -12.38 -13.96
N LEU A 158 10.15 -11.66 -13.42
CA LEU A 158 10.31 -10.24 -13.07
C LEU A 158 11.38 -10.01 -12.01
N MET A 159 11.45 -10.87 -10.99
CA MET A 159 12.43 -10.76 -9.91
C MET A 159 13.84 -11.15 -10.33
N MET A 160 13.99 -12.19 -11.15
CA MET A 160 15.30 -12.70 -11.57
C MET A 160 15.88 -11.89 -12.72
N LEU A 161 15.08 -11.48 -13.70
CA LEU A 161 15.53 -10.70 -14.86
C LEU A 161 15.58 -9.19 -14.56
N GLY A 162 14.79 -8.72 -13.60
CA GLY A 162 14.72 -7.30 -13.25
C GLY A 162 14.21 -6.42 -14.39
N GLU A 163 13.28 -6.93 -15.19
CA GLU A 163 12.69 -6.21 -16.30
C GLU A 163 11.68 -5.15 -15.83
N LYS A 164 11.54 -4.11 -16.65
CA LYS A 164 10.54 -3.07 -16.43
C LYS A 164 9.17 -3.55 -16.89
N VAL A 165 8.17 -3.41 -16.04
CA VAL A 165 6.77 -3.67 -16.33
C VAL A 165 6.04 -2.34 -16.46
N SER A 166 5.33 -2.09 -17.55
CA SER A 166 4.47 -0.91 -17.68
C SER A 166 3.25 -1.01 -16.75
N ALA A 167 2.64 0.11 -16.41
CA ALA A 167 1.41 0.13 -15.62
C ALA A 167 0.30 -0.72 -16.27
N THR A 168 0.12 -0.58 -17.57
CA THR A 168 -0.88 -1.36 -18.35
C THR A 168 -0.61 -2.87 -18.30
N GLU A 169 0.65 -3.30 -18.39
CA GLU A 169 0.97 -4.73 -18.25
C GLU A 169 0.77 -5.20 -16.79
N ALA A 170 1.11 -4.36 -15.80
CA ALA A 170 0.89 -4.67 -14.39
C ALA A 170 -0.62 -4.88 -14.07
N GLU A 171 -1.50 -4.07 -14.66
CA GLU A 171 -2.95 -4.28 -14.55
C GLU A 171 -3.40 -5.59 -15.21
N LYS A 172 -2.97 -5.87 -16.44
CA LYS A 172 -3.28 -7.13 -17.15
C LYS A 172 -2.83 -8.37 -16.39
N LEU A 173 -1.70 -8.27 -15.68
CA LEU A 173 -1.18 -9.35 -14.82
C LEU A 173 -1.91 -9.46 -13.48
N ALA A 174 -2.88 -8.62 -13.16
CA ALA A 174 -3.48 -8.47 -11.85
C ALA A 174 -2.47 -8.13 -10.74
N MET A 175 -1.34 -7.53 -11.10
CA MET A 175 -0.33 -7.03 -10.17
C MET A 175 -0.84 -5.81 -9.41
N ILE A 176 -1.64 -4.97 -10.08
CA ILE A 176 -2.31 -3.78 -9.55
C ILE A 176 -3.79 -3.78 -9.90
N TYR A 177 -4.56 -2.95 -9.19
CA TYR A 177 -6.00 -2.89 -9.36
C TYR A 177 -6.41 -2.24 -10.68
N LYS A 178 -5.88 -1.02 -10.98
CA LYS A 178 -6.32 -0.24 -12.14
C LYS A 178 -5.30 0.80 -12.59
N VAL A 179 -5.31 1.07 -13.90
CA VAL A 179 -4.55 2.14 -14.55
C VAL A 179 -5.50 3.24 -15.02
N PHE A 180 -5.06 4.48 -14.92
CA PHE A 180 -5.77 5.64 -15.43
C PHE A 180 -4.86 6.48 -16.34
N PRO A 181 -5.40 7.13 -17.39
CA PRO A 181 -4.67 8.14 -18.16
C PRO A 181 -4.06 9.20 -17.24
N ASP A 182 -2.87 9.69 -17.58
CA ASP A 182 -2.12 10.62 -16.72
C ASP A 182 -2.92 11.89 -16.38
N GLU A 183 -3.72 12.38 -17.33
CA GLU A 183 -4.51 13.62 -17.19
C GLU A 183 -5.59 13.53 -16.12
N ILE A 184 -6.15 12.33 -15.88
CA ILE A 184 -7.23 12.11 -14.92
C ILE A 184 -6.79 11.29 -13.71
N PHE A 185 -5.54 10.81 -13.69
CA PHE A 185 -5.03 9.92 -12.64
C PHE A 185 -5.24 10.48 -11.24
N ALA A 186 -4.87 11.74 -11.01
CA ALA A 186 -4.97 12.36 -9.69
C ALA A 186 -6.43 12.44 -9.21
N GLU A 187 -7.37 12.76 -10.10
CA GLU A 187 -8.80 12.84 -9.80
C GLU A 187 -9.37 11.45 -9.49
N GLU A 188 -9.09 10.46 -10.33
CA GLU A 188 -9.59 9.09 -10.15
C GLU A 188 -9.00 8.42 -8.90
N ALA A 189 -7.70 8.64 -8.62
CA ALA A 189 -7.07 8.17 -7.41
C ALA A 189 -7.73 8.77 -6.15
N MET A 190 -8.05 10.06 -6.19
CA MET A 190 -8.75 10.75 -5.11
C MET A 190 -10.17 10.22 -4.92
N LYS A 191 -10.92 9.93 -6.00
CA LYS A 191 -12.26 9.33 -5.91
C LYS A 191 -12.24 7.99 -5.17
N ILE A 192 -11.25 7.15 -5.44
CA ILE A 192 -11.08 5.86 -4.74
C ILE A 192 -10.82 6.08 -3.25
N ALA A 193 -9.88 6.95 -2.89
CA ALA A 193 -9.56 7.24 -1.49
C ALA A 193 -10.77 7.84 -0.74
N THR A 194 -11.47 8.77 -1.37
CA THR A 194 -12.70 9.40 -0.81
C THR A 194 -13.80 8.35 -0.62
N THR A 195 -14.01 7.48 -1.58
CA THR A 195 -14.99 6.39 -1.47
C THR A 195 -14.66 5.50 -0.26
N LEU A 196 -13.40 5.07 -0.12
CA LEU A 196 -12.98 4.24 1.01
C LEU A 196 -13.11 4.97 2.37
N ALA A 197 -12.82 6.27 2.41
CA ALA A 197 -12.97 7.07 3.62
C ALA A 197 -14.45 7.24 4.03
N GLN A 198 -15.40 7.09 3.10
CA GLN A 198 -16.84 7.14 3.36
C GLN A 198 -17.46 5.76 3.67
N MET A 199 -16.72 4.65 3.45
CA MET A 199 -17.18 3.29 3.71
C MET A 199 -17.07 2.92 5.20
N PRO A 200 -17.73 1.85 5.68
CA PRO A 200 -17.68 1.42 7.08
C PRO A 200 -16.26 0.93 7.44
N THR A 201 -15.47 1.79 8.04
CA THR A 201 -14.02 1.59 8.28
C THR A 201 -13.72 0.30 9.04
N LYS A 202 -14.52 -0.03 10.08
CA LYS A 202 -14.36 -1.30 10.82
C LYS A 202 -14.63 -2.51 9.92
N GLY A 203 -15.67 -2.46 9.10
CA GLY A 203 -15.97 -3.53 8.14
C GLY A 203 -14.83 -3.74 7.13
N LEU A 204 -14.26 -2.64 6.62
CA LEU A 204 -13.09 -2.71 5.72
C LEU A 204 -11.85 -3.27 6.44
N ALA A 205 -11.62 -2.88 7.70
CA ALA A 205 -10.53 -3.42 8.52
C ALA A 205 -10.66 -4.93 8.73
N TYR A 206 -11.87 -5.41 9.02
CA TYR A 206 -12.18 -6.84 9.17
C TYR A 206 -11.97 -7.60 7.85
N THR A 207 -12.42 -7.04 6.73
CA THR A 207 -12.17 -7.62 5.40
C THR A 207 -10.67 -7.74 5.13
N LYS A 208 -9.88 -6.68 5.39
CA LYS A 208 -8.42 -6.69 5.25
C LYS A 208 -7.77 -7.75 6.13
N GLN A 209 -8.22 -7.90 7.37
CA GLN A 209 -7.73 -8.92 8.30
C GLN A 209 -7.96 -10.33 7.76
N LEU A 210 -9.18 -10.64 7.31
CA LEU A 210 -9.54 -11.95 6.79
C LEU A 210 -8.79 -12.27 5.50
N LEU A 211 -8.71 -11.34 4.55
CA LEU A 211 -7.92 -11.50 3.32
C LEU A 211 -6.44 -11.77 3.62
N LYS A 212 -5.85 -11.06 4.59
CA LYS A 212 -4.47 -11.29 5.00
C LYS A 212 -4.27 -12.68 5.60
N ASN A 213 -5.20 -13.17 6.43
CA ASN A 213 -5.11 -14.45 7.09
C ASN A 213 -5.34 -15.62 6.12
N SER A 214 -6.24 -15.47 5.14
CA SER A 214 -6.63 -16.50 4.18
C SER A 214 -5.45 -17.09 3.39
N VAL A 215 -4.33 -16.37 3.31
CA VAL A 215 -3.12 -16.80 2.60
C VAL A 215 -2.51 -18.09 3.18
N ASN A 216 -2.69 -18.32 4.50
CA ASN A 216 -2.10 -19.45 5.22
C ASN A 216 -3.13 -20.24 6.04
N THR A 217 -4.43 -19.99 5.86
CA THR A 217 -5.52 -20.59 6.62
C THR A 217 -6.21 -21.68 5.76
N LEU A 218 -6.56 -22.82 6.35
CA LEU A 218 -7.39 -23.83 5.70
C LEU A 218 -8.81 -23.29 5.50
N PHE A 219 -9.52 -23.85 4.53
CA PHE A 219 -10.84 -23.31 4.15
C PHE A 219 -11.85 -23.33 5.30
N GLU A 220 -11.91 -24.44 6.05
CA GLU A 220 -12.81 -24.58 7.20
C GLU A 220 -12.47 -23.61 8.33
N ASP A 221 -11.18 -23.41 8.60
CA ASP A 221 -10.72 -22.44 9.60
C ASP A 221 -11.02 -20.99 9.13
N GLN A 222 -10.91 -20.72 7.83
CA GLN A 222 -11.28 -19.43 7.26
C GLN A 222 -12.78 -19.15 7.43
N LEU A 223 -13.65 -20.12 7.19
CA LEU A 223 -15.10 -19.98 7.43
C LEU A 223 -15.40 -19.70 8.91
N HIS A 224 -14.67 -20.33 9.82
CA HIS A 224 -14.81 -20.08 11.25
C HIS A 224 -14.37 -18.65 11.63
N ASP A 225 -13.24 -18.20 11.06
CA ASP A 225 -12.78 -16.81 11.26
C ASP A 225 -13.79 -15.81 10.69
N GLU A 226 -14.36 -16.09 9.51
CA GLU A 226 -15.41 -15.25 8.90
C GLU A 226 -16.65 -15.15 9.79
N ASP A 227 -17.12 -16.26 10.37
CA ASP A 227 -18.27 -16.27 11.27
C ASP A 227 -18.01 -15.37 12.49
N ILE A 228 -16.86 -15.52 13.16
CA ILE A 228 -16.49 -14.71 14.32
C ILE A 228 -16.43 -13.22 13.95
N VAL A 229 -15.79 -12.90 12.85
CA VAL A 229 -15.55 -11.52 12.45
C VAL A 229 -16.84 -10.87 11.92
N GLN A 230 -17.70 -11.63 11.24
CA GLN A 230 -19.00 -11.15 10.79
C GLN A 230 -19.94 -10.80 11.97
N GLN A 231 -19.90 -11.59 13.04
CA GLN A 231 -20.66 -11.28 14.27
C GLN A 231 -20.16 -9.95 14.89
N LYS A 232 -18.84 -9.68 14.87
CA LYS A 232 -18.30 -8.40 15.33
C LYS A 232 -18.73 -7.25 14.42
N ALA A 233 -18.70 -7.45 13.11
CA ALA A 233 -19.16 -6.44 12.13
C ALA A 233 -20.63 -6.09 12.36
N ALA A 234 -21.49 -7.08 12.61
CA ALA A 234 -22.93 -6.90 12.87
C ALA A 234 -23.23 -6.12 14.18
N GLN A 235 -22.26 -5.96 15.06
CA GLN A 235 -22.42 -5.15 16.29
C GLN A 235 -22.04 -3.68 16.10
N THR A 236 -21.47 -3.31 14.95
CA THR A 236 -21.05 -1.93 14.65
C THR A 236 -22.24 -1.00 14.44
N LYS A 237 -22.03 0.30 14.71
CA LYS A 237 -23.03 1.31 14.40
C LYS A 237 -23.22 1.44 12.87
N ASP A 238 -22.14 1.32 12.11
CA ASP A 238 -22.16 1.39 10.67
C ASP A 238 -22.99 0.24 10.04
N TYR A 239 -22.97 -0.96 10.61
CA TYR A 239 -23.86 -2.04 10.17
C TYR A 239 -25.34 -1.67 10.34
N LYS A 240 -25.71 -1.14 11.51
CA LYS A 240 -27.09 -0.69 11.78
C LYS A 240 -27.52 0.42 10.84
N GLU A 241 -26.63 1.39 10.62
CA GLU A 241 -26.86 2.48 9.66
C GLU A 241 -27.03 1.93 8.24
N GLY A 242 -26.18 1.01 7.81
CA GLY A 242 -26.27 0.40 6.48
C GLY A 242 -27.60 -0.32 6.24
N VAL A 243 -28.08 -1.08 7.24
CA VAL A 243 -29.39 -1.76 7.18
C VAL A 243 -30.53 -0.75 7.12
N ASN A 244 -30.51 0.26 7.99
CA ASN A 244 -31.57 1.28 8.02
C ASN A 244 -31.62 2.07 6.72
N ALA A 245 -30.48 2.54 6.22
CA ALA A 245 -30.37 3.27 4.96
C ALA A 245 -30.90 2.45 3.77
N PHE A 246 -30.59 1.14 3.74
CA PHE A 246 -31.08 0.24 2.71
C PHE A 246 -32.60 0.12 2.74
N LEU A 247 -33.20 -0.08 3.92
CA LEU A 247 -34.67 -0.18 4.09
C LEU A 247 -35.37 1.13 3.75
N GLU A 248 -34.75 2.26 4.09
CA GLU A 248 -35.27 3.61 3.82
C GLU A 248 -34.95 4.09 2.38
N LYS A 249 -34.20 3.33 1.59
CA LYS A 249 -33.78 3.65 0.20
C LYS A 249 -33.03 4.97 0.11
N ARG A 250 -32.17 5.26 1.09
CA ARG A 250 -31.27 6.42 1.13
C ARG A 250 -29.80 6.01 1.11
N LYS A 251 -28.91 6.96 0.85
CA LYS A 251 -27.46 6.74 0.99
C LYS A 251 -27.12 6.60 2.48
N PRO A 252 -26.29 5.59 2.88
CA PRO A 252 -25.84 5.46 4.25
C PRO A 252 -24.77 6.54 4.61
N GLU A 253 -24.75 6.92 5.88
CA GLU A 253 -23.77 7.85 6.46
C GLU A 253 -22.89 7.13 7.47
N PHE A 254 -21.90 6.39 6.98
CA PHE A 254 -20.98 5.63 7.82
C PHE A 254 -20.00 6.54 8.56
N LYS A 255 -19.74 6.22 9.84
CA LYS A 255 -18.83 6.98 10.71
C LYS A 255 -17.57 6.20 11.12
N GLY A 256 -17.45 4.93 10.70
CA GLY A 256 -16.32 4.07 11.03
C GLY A 256 -16.39 3.45 12.43
N GLU A 257 -17.59 3.34 13.01
CA GLU A 257 -17.81 2.91 14.41
C GLU A 257 -18.60 1.58 14.53
#